data_968b3268ba9922ecaa850166192ab4d3
#
_entry.id   968b3268ba9922ecaa850166192ab4d3
#
_cell.length_a   1.000
_cell.length_b   1.000
_cell.length_c   1.000
_cell.angle_alpha   90.00
_cell.angle_beta   90.00
_cell.angle_gamma   90.00
#
_symmetry.space_group_name_H-M   'P 1'
#
loop_
_entity.id
_entity.type
_entity.pdbx_description
1 polymer ?
#
loop_
_entity_poly.entity_id
_entity_poly.type
_entity_poly.pdbx_seq_one_letter_code
_entity_poly.pdbx_strand_id
1 'polypeptide(L)'
;MKAVAETLGGVARSSLAERQAKSARPRGPYRKPEDEALLPTIREIVDARPSYGYRRITALVNRVLRSQGKPVVNAKRVLRIMRANGLTLAPHTALRPGRTHDGVVVALRSNVRWCSDHLELHCRDRSIVRVLFAIDACDREIIAWSATTGGVSGEMVRDLMVACVERRFGATRTSHPVEWLSDNGSAYIAKETAHTATALGLRLAFTPVRSPQSNGISEAFVKTLKRDYARLAILPDAETVIRLLPGWFEDYNTVHPHSGLRMLSPREFLHLSA
;
A
#
# COMPACT_ATOMS: atom_id res chain seq x y z
N MET A 1 33.54 -12.71 36.71
CA MET A 1 32.45 -12.31 35.79
C MET A 1 32.42 -13.16 34.50
N LYS A 2 33.55 -13.43 33.82
CA LYS A 2 33.57 -14.27 32.62
C LYS A 2 33.12 -15.70 32.90
N ALA A 3 33.66 -16.31 33.98
CA ALA A 3 33.30 -17.66 34.43
C ALA A 3 31.80 -17.79 34.83
N VAL A 4 31.22 -16.76 35.45
CA VAL A 4 29.80 -16.75 35.85
C VAL A 4 28.87 -16.68 34.63
N ALA A 5 29.26 -15.96 33.56
CA ALA A 5 28.48 -15.90 32.34
C ALA A 5 28.49 -17.23 31.55
N GLU A 6 29.63 -17.97 31.63
CA GLU A 6 29.77 -19.30 31.03
C GLU A 6 28.95 -20.36 31.77
N THR A 7 28.86 -20.26 33.12
CA THR A 7 28.06 -21.18 33.94
C THR A 7 26.53 -20.95 33.80
N LEU A 8 26.09 -19.75 33.49
CA LEU A 8 24.66 -19.37 33.33
C LEU A 8 24.10 -19.49 31.91
N GLY A 9 24.78 -20.23 31.03
CA GLY A 9 24.22 -20.64 29.76
C GLY A 9 23.78 -19.49 28.87
N GLY A 10 24.64 -18.53 28.55
CA GLY A 10 24.40 -17.54 27.51
C GLY A 10 23.76 -16.22 27.95
N VAL A 11 23.73 -15.91 29.24
CA VAL A 11 23.29 -14.58 29.70
C VAL A 11 24.35 -13.52 29.36
N ALA A 12 23.93 -12.49 28.61
CA ALA A 12 24.84 -11.42 28.22
C ALA A 12 25.49 -10.72 29.43
N ARG A 13 26.80 -10.42 29.34
CA ARG A 13 27.57 -9.71 30.38
C ARG A 13 26.93 -8.40 30.85
N SER A 14 26.33 -7.66 29.93
CA SER A 14 25.59 -6.41 30.19
C SER A 14 24.41 -6.63 31.14
N SER A 15 23.68 -7.74 30.99
CA SER A 15 22.52 -8.07 31.82
C SER A 15 22.95 -8.48 33.24
N LEU A 16 24.13 -9.08 33.39
CA LEU A 16 24.69 -9.42 34.70
C LEU A 16 25.22 -8.17 35.41
N ALA A 17 25.91 -7.28 34.70
CA ALA A 17 26.39 -6.02 35.24
C ALA A 17 25.24 -5.09 35.68
N GLU A 18 24.16 -5.00 34.91
CA GLU A 18 22.94 -4.25 35.27
C GLU A 18 22.28 -4.82 36.54
N ARG A 19 22.25 -6.16 36.72
CA ARG A 19 21.69 -6.80 37.91
C ARG A 19 22.54 -6.59 39.16
N GLN A 20 23.88 -6.58 39.01
CA GLN A 20 24.81 -6.32 40.12
C GLN A 20 24.83 -4.85 40.54
N ALA A 21 24.67 -3.93 39.61
CA ALA A 21 24.73 -2.50 39.89
C ALA A 21 23.59 -1.94 40.74
N LYS A 22 22.61 -2.76 41.20
CA LYS A 22 21.41 -2.36 41.99
C LYS A 22 20.70 -1.09 41.52
N SER A 23 21.13 -0.54 40.39
CA SER A 23 20.56 0.65 39.73
C SER A 23 19.69 0.26 38.54
N ALA A 24 18.94 -0.84 38.66
CA ALA A 24 17.88 -1.10 37.74
C ALA A 24 16.90 0.07 37.81
N ARG A 25 17.09 1.08 36.95
CA ARG A 25 16.10 2.13 36.77
C ARG A 25 14.75 1.44 36.53
N PRO A 26 13.72 1.76 37.32
CA PRO A 26 12.43 1.12 37.14
C PRO A 26 12.06 1.23 35.68
N ARG A 27 11.80 0.10 35.03
CA ARG A 27 11.32 0.03 33.63
C ARG A 27 9.87 0.52 33.60
N GLY A 28 9.65 1.75 34.09
CA GLY A 28 8.39 2.45 34.00
C GLY A 28 8.16 2.98 32.58
N PRO A 29 6.98 3.48 32.28
CA PRO A 29 6.70 4.12 30.99
C PRO A 29 7.65 5.31 30.83
N TYR A 30 8.65 5.12 29.97
CA TYR A 30 9.64 6.16 29.68
C TYR A 30 8.97 7.30 28.90
N ARG A 31 8.66 8.39 29.58
CA ARG A 31 8.14 9.63 29.00
C ARG A 31 9.31 10.58 28.78
N LYS A 32 9.43 11.09 27.57
CA LYS A 32 10.31 12.22 27.26
C LYS A 32 9.45 13.47 27.18
N PRO A 33 9.82 14.60 27.81
CA PRO A 33 9.08 15.87 27.69
C PRO A 33 8.86 16.28 26.23
N GLU A 34 9.85 16.03 25.37
CA GLU A 34 9.79 16.29 23.93
C GLU A 34 8.73 15.45 23.18
N ASP A 35 8.19 14.40 23.81
CA ASP A 35 7.13 13.58 23.18
C ASP A 35 5.79 14.32 23.15
N GLU A 36 5.58 15.25 24.09
CA GLU A 36 4.37 16.07 24.15
C GLU A 36 4.23 16.98 22.93
N ALA A 37 5.35 17.48 22.40
CA ALA A 37 5.35 18.29 21.18
C ALA A 37 4.95 17.52 19.91
N LEU A 38 5.09 16.20 19.91
CA LEU A 38 4.72 15.34 18.76
C LEU A 38 3.27 14.86 18.81
N LEU A 39 2.68 14.82 20.01
CA LEU A 39 1.37 14.24 20.23
C LEU A 39 0.25 14.90 19.40
N PRO A 40 0.17 16.23 19.27
CA PRO A 40 -0.86 16.88 18.45
C PRO A 40 -0.79 16.43 16.99
N THR A 41 0.39 16.43 16.37
CA THR A 41 0.59 15.98 14.98
C THR A 41 0.23 14.51 14.81
N ILE A 42 0.59 13.64 15.78
CA ILE A 42 0.23 12.23 15.74
C ILE A 42 -1.28 12.06 15.81
N ARG A 43 -1.99 12.79 16.68
CA ARG A 43 -3.46 12.73 16.82
C ARG A 43 -4.16 13.16 15.54
N GLU A 44 -3.78 14.31 14.99
CA GLU A 44 -4.34 14.83 13.74
C GLU A 44 -4.24 13.79 12.60
N ILE A 45 -3.06 13.16 12.46
CA ILE A 45 -2.86 12.13 11.42
C ILE A 45 -3.67 10.86 11.73
N VAL A 46 -3.76 10.43 12.99
CA VAL A 46 -4.55 9.24 13.38
C VAL A 46 -6.04 9.49 13.11
N ASP A 47 -6.55 10.67 13.44
CA ASP A 47 -7.96 11.03 13.23
C ASP A 47 -8.29 11.10 11.72
N ALA A 48 -7.39 11.65 10.90
CA ALA A 48 -7.53 11.67 9.45
C ALA A 48 -7.34 10.27 8.80
N ARG A 49 -6.63 9.36 9.46
CA ARG A 49 -6.24 8.04 8.93
C ARG A 49 -6.45 6.91 9.95
N PRO A 50 -7.69 6.65 10.38
CA PRO A 50 -7.98 5.75 11.50
C PRO A 50 -7.63 4.27 11.23
N SER A 51 -7.39 3.89 9.98
CA SER A 51 -6.95 2.54 9.59
C SER A 51 -5.42 2.36 9.60
N TYR A 52 -4.64 3.43 9.83
CA TYR A 52 -3.18 3.36 9.72
C TYR A 52 -2.51 2.90 11.01
N GLY A 53 -1.65 1.89 10.88
CA GLY A 53 -0.76 1.48 11.97
C GLY A 53 0.43 2.44 12.13
N TYR A 54 1.10 2.34 13.29
CA TYR A 54 2.18 3.24 13.70
C TYR A 54 3.27 3.48 12.64
N ARG A 55 3.59 2.52 11.77
CA ARG A 55 4.61 2.68 10.72
C ARG A 55 4.19 3.70 9.67
N ARG A 56 2.93 3.65 9.21
CA ARG A 56 2.37 4.62 8.28
C ARG A 56 2.19 5.98 8.93
N ILE A 57 1.71 6.01 10.18
CA ILE A 57 1.64 7.25 10.96
C ILE A 57 3.03 7.87 11.08
N THR A 58 4.08 7.10 11.38
CA THR A 58 5.46 7.60 11.44
C THR A 58 5.91 8.21 10.10
N ALA A 59 5.56 7.59 8.98
CA ALA A 59 5.92 8.12 7.67
C ALA A 59 5.30 9.51 7.44
N LEU A 60 4.02 9.67 7.75
CA LEU A 60 3.31 10.94 7.60
C LEU A 60 3.82 12.00 8.61
N VAL A 61 4.04 11.64 9.88
CA VAL A 61 4.67 12.53 10.87
C VAL A 61 6.03 13.03 10.37
N ASN A 62 6.84 12.14 9.81
CA ASN A 62 8.17 12.51 9.30
C ASN A 62 8.09 13.39 8.05
N ARG A 63 7.05 13.32 7.23
CA ARG A 63 6.81 14.28 6.14
C ARG A 63 6.53 15.67 6.70
N VAL A 64 5.64 15.77 7.69
CA VAL A 64 5.33 17.04 8.38
C VAL A 64 6.59 17.63 9.04
N LEU A 65 7.39 16.80 9.73
CA LEU A 65 8.63 17.29 10.36
C LEU A 65 9.65 17.79 9.33
N ARG A 66 9.82 17.08 8.21
CA ARG A 66 10.72 17.53 7.13
C ARG A 66 10.27 18.84 6.50
N SER A 67 8.97 19.02 6.24
CA SER A 67 8.46 20.30 5.70
C SER A 67 8.66 21.48 6.66
N GLN A 68 8.81 21.21 7.97
CA GLN A 68 9.12 22.20 9.00
C GLN A 68 10.62 22.33 9.29
N GLY A 69 11.50 21.65 8.56
CA GLY A 69 12.94 21.62 8.82
C GLY A 69 13.35 20.94 10.14
N LYS A 70 12.44 20.13 10.73
CA LYS A 70 12.67 19.44 12.00
C LYS A 70 13.25 18.04 11.79
N PRO A 71 14.03 17.51 12.75
CA PRO A 71 14.57 16.17 12.67
C PRO A 71 13.49 15.09 12.68
N VAL A 72 13.68 14.05 11.87
CA VAL A 72 12.78 12.91 11.78
C VAL A 72 12.81 12.06 13.04
N VAL A 73 11.72 11.36 13.31
CA VAL A 73 11.57 10.47 14.46
C VAL A 73 11.50 9.01 14.04
N ASN A 74 11.98 8.10 14.87
CA ASN A 74 11.89 6.68 14.59
C ASN A 74 10.51 6.10 14.95
N ALA A 75 10.15 5.00 14.29
CA ALA A 75 8.85 4.35 14.45
C ALA A 75 8.60 3.80 15.88
N LYS A 76 9.66 3.43 16.62
CA LYS A 76 9.54 2.97 18.01
C LYS A 76 9.10 4.12 18.94
N ARG A 77 9.58 5.35 18.68
CA ARG A 77 9.17 6.55 19.43
C ARG A 77 7.68 6.84 19.18
N VAL A 78 7.24 6.87 17.92
CA VAL A 78 5.83 7.09 17.57
C VAL A 78 4.93 6.01 18.16
N LEU A 79 5.32 4.72 18.06
CA LEU A 79 4.57 3.62 18.67
C LEU A 79 4.40 3.79 20.18
N ARG A 80 5.46 4.23 20.88
CA ARG A 80 5.41 4.47 22.33
C ARG A 80 4.40 5.57 22.67
N ILE A 81 4.44 6.70 21.94
CA ILE A 81 3.50 7.83 22.12
C ILE A 81 2.07 7.35 21.83
N MET A 82 1.85 6.64 20.73
CA MET A 82 0.53 6.12 20.37
C MET A 82 -0.01 5.16 21.46
N ARG A 83 0.82 4.25 21.97
CA ARG A 83 0.42 3.33 23.06
C ARG A 83 0.06 4.06 24.34
N ALA A 84 0.87 5.04 24.74
CA ALA A 84 0.62 5.82 25.95
C ALA A 84 -0.67 6.66 25.90
N ASN A 85 -1.18 6.94 24.70
CA ASN A 85 -2.36 7.75 24.46
C ASN A 85 -3.56 6.97 23.87
N GLY A 86 -3.51 5.63 23.84
CA GLY A 86 -4.63 4.82 23.34
C GLY A 86 -4.89 4.94 21.82
N LEU A 87 -3.91 5.39 21.04
CA LEU A 87 -4.05 5.67 19.59
C LEU A 87 -3.64 4.49 18.71
N THR A 88 -3.41 3.31 19.26
CA THR A 88 -3.03 2.12 18.48
C THR A 88 -4.26 1.37 18.00
N LEU A 89 -4.14 0.77 16.82
CA LEU A 89 -5.17 -0.16 16.33
C LEU A 89 -5.32 -1.35 17.29
N ALA A 90 -6.53 -1.89 17.37
CA ALA A 90 -6.79 -3.12 18.08
C ALA A 90 -5.94 -4.27 17.51
N PRO A 91 -5.40 -5.17 18.35
CA PRO A 91 -4.64 -6.33 17.87
C PRO A 91 -5.50 -7.20 16.95
N HIS A 92 -4.96 -7.59 15.81
CA HIS A 92 -5.62 -8.53 14.91
C HIS A 92 -5.30 -9.96 15.38
N THR A 93 -6.27 -10.65 15.94
CA THR A 93 -6.11 -11.98 16.57
C THR A 93 -6.20 -13.15 15.59
N ALA A 94 -6.59 -12.95 14.33
CA ALA A 94 -6.66 -14.02 13.36
C ALA A 94 -5.27 -14.54 12.97
N LEU A 95 -4.95 -15.75 13.40
CA LEU A 95 -3.83 -16.53 12.88
C LEU A 95 -4.08 -16.79 11.38
N ARG A 96 -3.26 -16.21 10.54
CA ARG A 96 -3.26 -16.55 9.12
C ARG A 96 -2.44 -17.83 8.94
N PRO A 97 -2.97 -18.89 8.32
CA PRO A 97 -2.14 -20.03 7.94
C PRO A 97 -0.98 -19.52 7.07
N GLY A 98 0.21 -20.04 7.32
CA GLY A 98 1.39 -19.71 6.52
C GLY A 98 1.09 -19.98 5.05
N ARG A 99 1.19 -18.96 4.21
CA ARG A 99 1.05 -19.13 2.76
C ARG A 99 2.41 -19.58 2.23
N THR A 100 2.46 -20.72 1.57
CA THR A 100 3.56 -21.11 0.70
C THR A 100 3.49 -20.23 -0.55
N HIS A 101 4.55 -19.49 -0.84
CA HIS A 101 4.65 -18.68 -2.06
C HIS A 101 5.57 -19.40 -3.03
N ASP A 102 5.10 -19.64 -4.25
CA ASP A 102 5.90 -20.19 -5.35
C ASP A 102 6.88 -19.16 -5.97
N GLY A 103 7.20 -18.13 -5.21
CA GLY A 103 8.08 -17.04 -5.61
C GLY A 103 7.39 -15.68 -5.62
N VAL A 104 8.17 -14.62 -5.46
CA VAL A 104 7.73 -13.24 -5.58
C VAL A 104 8.30 -12.68 -6.87
N VAL A 105 7.42 -12.36 -7.82
CA VAL A 105 7.85 -11.64 -9.01
C VAL A 105 8.06 -10.18 -8.62
N VAL A 106 9.31 -9.75 -8.59
CA VAL A 106 9.70 -8.37 -8.30
C VAL A 106 10.02 -7.68 -9.62
N ALA A 107 9.20 -6.73 -10.03
CA ALA A 107 9.56 -5.81 -11.09
C ALA A 107 10.58 -4.80 -10.53
N LEU A 108 11.81 -4.83 -11.06
CA LEU A 108 12.91 -3.98 -10.58
C LEU A 108 12.87 -2.55 -11.14
N ARG A 109 12.06 -2.32 -12.18
CA ARG A 109 11.90 -1.02 -12.84
C ARG A 109 10.43 -0.76 -13.15
N SER A 110 10.04 0.50 -13.12
CA SER A 110 8.74 0.95 -13.60
C SER A 110 8.56 0.67 -15.08
N ASN A 111 7.32 0.51 -15.50
CA ASN A 111 6.92 0.27 -16.88
C ASN A 111 7.48 -1.05 -17.49
N VAL A 112 7.79 -2.06 -16.66
CA VAL A 112 8.12 -3.41 -17.11
C VAL A 112 6.90 -4.31 -17.06
N ARG A 113 6.11 -4.21 -15.99
CA ARG A 113 4.88 -4.99 -15.80
C ARG A 113 3.81 -4.11 -15.16
N TRP A 114 2.65 -4.08 -15.79
CA TRP A 114 1.42 -3.51 -15.25
C TRP A 114 0.44 -4.62 -14.91
N CYS A 115 -0.20 -4.52 -13.77
CA CYS A 115 -1.21 -5.47 -13.33
C CYS A 115 -2.59 -4.78 -13.45
N SER A 116 -3.52 -5.43 -14.12
CA SER A 116 -4.91 -4.96 -14.22
C SER A 116 -5.85 -5.93 -13.55
N ASP A 117 -6.85 -5.38 -12.91
CA ASP A 117 -7.91 -6.11 -12.23
C ASP A 117 -9.12 -5.19 -12.06
N HIS A 118 -10.24 -5.72 -11.57
CA HIS A 118 -11.38 -4.93 -11.18
C HIS A 118 -11.82 -5.25 -9.75
N LEU A 119 -12.51 -4.32 -9.14
CA LEU A 119 -13.11 -4.51 -7.83
C LEU A 119 -14.56 -4.03 -7.82
N GLU A 120 -15.35 -4.57 -6.92
CA GLU A 120 -16.73 -4.13 -6.68
C GLU A 120 -16.85 -3.40 -5.35
N LEU A 121 -17.56 -2.26 -5.39
CA LEU A 121 -17.98 -1.48 -4.24
C LEU A 121 -19.51 -1.53 -4.16
N HIS A 122 -20.02 -2.03 -3.04
CA HIS A 122 -21.46 -2.17 -2.81
C HIS A 122 -21.97 -0.95 -2.05
N CYS A 123 -23.02 -0.34 -2.57
CA CYS A 123 -23.69 0.82 -1.98
C CYS A 123 -24.87 0.41 -1.09
N ARG A 124 -25.35 1.33 -0.26
CA ARG A 124 -26.50 1.08 0.63
C ARG A 124 -27.80 0.88 -0.12
N ASP A 125 -27.98 1.54 -1.26
CA ASP A 125 -29.12 1.38 -2.17
C ASP A 125 -29.07 0.09 -2.99
N ARG A 126 -28.09 -0.80 -2.71
CA ARG A 126 -27.79 -2.05 -3.43
C ARG A 126 -27.19 -1.88 -4.83
N SER A 127 -26.94 -0.67 -5.29
CA SER A 127 -26.15 -0.47 -6.50
C SER A 127 -24.72 -0.95 -6.30
N ILE A 128 -24.07 -1.39 -7.39
CA ILE A 128 -22.70 -1.89 -7.40
C ILE A 128 -21.90 -1.03 -8.37
N VAL A 129 -20.80 -0.47 -7.89
CA VAL A 129 -19.82 0.20 -8.75
C VAL A 129 -18.65 -0.73 -8.97
N ARG A 130 -18.39 -1.06 -10.23
CA ARG A 130 -17.22 -1.82 -10.67
C ARG A 130 -16.13 -0.85 -11.07
N VAL A 131 -14.97 -1.02 -10.47
CA VAL A 131 -13.81 -0.15 -10.72
C VAL A 131 -12.72 -0.99 -11.35
N LEU A 132 -12.44 -0.72 -12.62
CA LEU A 132 -11.35 -1.29 -13.39
C LEU A 132 -10.12 -0.42 -13.20
N PHE A 133 -8.93 -1.00 -12.99
CA PHE A 133 -7.70 -0.24 -12.77
C PHE A 133 -6.47 -0.96 -13.34
N ALA A 134 -5.41 -0.19 -13.56
CA ALA A 134 -4.08 -0.70 -13.86
C ALA A 134 -3.04 -0.11 -12.90
N ILE A 135 -2.21 -0.95 -12.34
CA ILE A 135 -1.18 -0.61 -11.36
C ILE A 135 0.20 -1.08 -11.83
N ASP A 136 1.22 -0.25 -11.72
CA ASP A 136 2.59 -0.66 -12.00
C ASP A 136 3.11 -1.61 -10.91
N ALA A 137 3.75 -2.69 -11.32
CA ALA A 137 4.24 -3.71 -10.42
C ALA A 137 5.46 -3.27 -9.60
N CYS A 138 6.20 -2.27 -10.03
CA CYS A 138 7.38 -1.73 -9.36
C CYS A 138 7.00 -0.58 -8.41
N ASP A 139 6.52 0.52 -8.98
CA ASP A 139 6.27 1.77 -8.26
C ASP A 139 4.91 1.84 -7.58
N ARG A 140 3.99 0.90 -7.86
CA ARG A 140 2.65 0.80 -7.26
C ARG A 140 1.71 1.95 -7.62
N GLU A 141 2.06 2.81 -8.57
CA GLU A 141 1.14 3.85 -9.02
C GLU A 141 -0.06 3.23 -9.73
N ILE A 142 -1.26 3.67 -9.38
CA ILE A 142 -2.43 3.44 -10.20
C ILE A 142 -2.31 4.36 -11.42
N ILE A 143 -1.98 3.75 -12.56
CA ILE A 143 -1.69 4.48 -13.77
C ILE A 143 -2.97 5.08 -14.34
N ALA A 144 -3.98 4.26 -14.50
CA ALA A 144 -5.32 4.68 -14.95
C ALA A 144 -6.38 3.79 -14.32
N TRP A 145 -7.62 4.27 -14.33
CA TRP A 145 -8.79 3.56 -13.82
C TRP A 145 -10.06 4.06 -14.53
N SER A 146 -11.09 3.24 -14.53
CA SER A 146 -12.44 3.61 -14.93
C SER A 146 -13.47 2.96 -14.02
N ALA A 147 -14.69 3.49 -13.98
CA ALA A 147 -15.76 2.96 -13.14
C ALA A 147 -17.07 2.88 -13.90
N THR A 148 -17.88 1.85 -13.59
CA THR A 148 -19.18 1.62 -14.20
C THR A 148 -20.14 0.99 -13.21
N THR A 149 -21.43 1.20 -13.39
CA THR A 149 -22.49 0.45 -12.71
C THR A 149 -22.90 -0.81 -13.47
N GLY A 150 -22.46 -0.93 -14.73
CA GLY A 150 -22.64 -2.12 -15.57
C GLY A 150 -21.53 -3.17 -15.39
N GLY A 151 -21.47 -4.13 -16.31
CA GLY A 151 -20.38 -5.09 -16.42
C GLY A 151 -19.11 -4.45 -16.99
N VAL A 152 -17.93 -4.98 -16.63
CA VAL A 152 -16.67 -4.59 -17.26
C VAL A 152 -16.65 -5.15 -18.69
N SER A 153 -16.56 -4.27 -19.69
CA SER A 153 -16.52 -4.64 -21.10
C SER A 153 -15.09 -4.70 -21.63
N GLY A 154 -14.91 -5.40 -22.77
CA GLY A 154 -13.60 -5.40 -23.46
C GLY A 154 -13.20 -4.01 -23.96
N GLU A 155 -14.16 -3.14 -24.31
CA GLU A 155 -13.92 -1.75 -24.65
C GLU A 155 -13.29 -0.98 -23.49
N MET A 156 -13.86 -1.08 -22.28
CA MET A 156 -13.29 -0.45 -21.09
C MET A 156 -11.86 -0.90 -20.81
N VAL A 157 -11.55 -2.19 -21.08
CA VAL A 157 -10.17 -2.70 -20.92
C VAL A 157 -9.24 -2.08 -21.96
N ARG A 158 -9.68 -1.96 -23.21
CA ARG A 158 -8.90 -1.32 -24.28
C ARG A 158 -8.65 0.16 -24.00
N ASP A 159 -9.68 0.89 -23.58
CA ASP A 159 -9.57 2.30 -23.19
C ASP A 159 -8.59 2.48 -22.01
N LEU A 160 -8.65 1.57 -21.03
CA LEU A 160 -7.71 1.58 -19.92
C LEU A 160 -6.26 1.36 -20.40
N MET A 161 -6.03 0.45 -21.35
CA MET A 161 -4.70 0.21 -21.94
C MET A 161 -4.18 1.47 -22.65
N VAL A 162 -5.01 2.11 -23.47
CA VAL A 162 -4.67 3.37 -24.17
C VAL A 162 -4.30 4.45 -23.14
N ALA A 163 -5.16 4.68 -22.15
CA ALA A 163 -4.93 5.68 -21.11
C ALA A 163 -3.63 5.43 -20.32
N CYS A 164 -3.28 4.17 -20.06
CA CYS A 164 -2.02 3.82 -19.39
C CYS A 164 -0.80 4.17 -20.26
N VAL A 165 -0.84 3.84 -21.55
CA VAL A 165 0.27 4.11 -22.47
C VAL A 165 0.44 5.62 -22.65
N GLU A 166 -0.63 6.36 -22.89
CA GLU A 166 -0.59 7.83 -23.00
C GLU A 166 -0.01 8.47 -21.74
N ARG A 167 -0.49 8.05 -20.55
CA ARG A 167 -0.05 8.63 -19.27
C ARG A 167 1.41 8.36 -18.96
N ARG A 168 1.92 7.17 -19.30
CA ARG A 168 3.29 6.76 -18.96
C ARG A 168 4.33 7.09 -20.01
N PHE A 169 3.95 7.17 -21.27
CA PHE A 169 4.87 7.38 -22.38
C PHE A 169 4.59 8.68 -23.17
N GLY A 170 3.44 9.32 -22.96
CA GLY A 170 3.05 10.51 -23.75
C GLY A 170 2.92 10.22 -25.24
N ALA A 171 2.67 8.96 -25.62
CA ALA A 171 2.68 8.47 -26.99
C ALA A 171 1.55 7.45 -27.21
N THR A 172 1.31 7.10 -28.46
CA THR A 172 0.29 6.09 -28.83
C THR A 172 0.80 4.64 -28.67
N ARG A 173 2.10 4.47 -28.34
CA ARG A 173 2.73 3.17 -28.15
C ARG A 173 3.86 3.26 -27.12
N THR A 174 4.10 2.15 -26.40
CA THR A 174 5.22 2.04 -25.48
C THR A 174 6.56 2.06 -26.22
N SER A 175 7.59 2.68 -25.61
CA SER A 175 8.95 2.69 -26.17
C SER A 175 9.68 1.33 -26.08
N HIS A 176 9.18 0.43 -25.23
CA HIS A 176 9.66 -0.93 -25.04
C HIS A 176 8.48 -1.84 -24.66
N PRO A 177 8.57 -3.16 -24.82
CA PRO A 177 7.48 -4.05 -24.45
C PRO A 177 7.18 -3.98 -22.97
N VAL A 178 5.90 -3.72 -22.61
CA VAL A 178 5.40 -3.75 -21.23
C VAL A 178 4.47 -4.95 -21.07
N GLU A 179 4.67 -5.74 -20.04
CA GLU A 179 3.79 -6.86 -19.73
C GLU A 179 2.51 -6.36 -19.07
N TRP A 180 1.37 -6.74 -19.64
CA TRP A 180 0.05 -6.48 -19.09
C TRP A 180 -0.48 -7.77 -18.46
N LEU A 181 -0.42 -7.86 -17.13
CA LEU A 181 -0.87 -9.00 -16.35
C LEU A 181 -2.32 -8.81 -15.91
N SER A 182 -3.18 -9.76 -16.24
CA SER A 182 -4.58 -9.79 -15.80
C SER A 182 -5.04 -11.20 -15.45
N ASP A 183 -6.25 -11.35 -14.97
CA ASP A 183 -6.93 -12.63 -14.91
C ASP A 183 -7.39 -13.10 -16.31
N ASN A 184 -8.00 -14.30 -16.37
CA ASN A 184 -8.53 -14.88 -17.60
C ASN A 184 -9.98 -14.44 -17.90
N GLY A 185 -10.41 -13.26 -17.42
CA GLY A 185 -11.73 -12.73 -17.69
C GLY A 185 -11.99 -12.52 -19.17
N SER A 186 -13.24 -12.74 -19.63
CA SER A 186 -13.61 -12.66 -21.06
C SER A 186 -13.24 -11.33 -21.72
N ALA A 187 -13.32 -10.22 -20.99
CA ALA A 187 -12.92 -8.89 -21.45
C ALA A 187 -11.43 -8.77 -21.80
N TYR A 188 -10.57 -9.51 -21.09
CA TYR A 188 -9.13 -9.50 -21.30
C TYR A 188 -8.66 -10.44 -22.41
N ILE A 189 -9.32 -11.61 -22.58
CA ILE A 189 -8.95 -12.62 -23.57
C ILE A 189 -9.55 -12.38 -24.96
N ALA A 190 -10.40 -11.37 -25.14
CA ALA A 190 -11.03 -11.04 -26.42
C ALA A 190 -9.97 -10.73 -27.49
N LYS A 191 -10.20 -11.19 -28.72
CA LYS A 191 -9.30 -10.97 -29.86
C LYS A 191 -8.99 -9.47 -30.08
N GLU A 192 -10.00 -8.64 -29.98
CA GLU A 192 -9.87 -7.18 -30.12
C GLU A 192 -8.96 -6.57 -29.04
N THR A 193 -9.06 -7.08 -27.81
CA THR A 193 -8.19 -6.65 -26.71
C THR A 193 -6.73 -7.06 -26.97
N ALA A 194 -6.50 -8.26 -27.51
CA ALA A 194 -5.18 -8.71 -27.91
C ALA A 194 -4.59 -7.88 -29.07
N HIS A 195 -5.39 -7.54 -30.07
CA HIS A 195 -4.97 -6.65 -31.15
C HIS A 195 -4.60 -5.25 -30.65
N THR A 196 -5.43 -4.66 -29.79
CA THR A 196 -5.15 -3.36 -29.19
C THR A 196 -3.88 -3.39 -28.35
N ALA A 197 -3.72 -4.40 -27.51
CA ALA A 197 -2.50 -4.55 -26.70
C ALA A 197 -1.24 -4.60 -27.57
N THR A 198 -1.26 -5.39 -28.66
CA THR A 198 -0.15 -5.50 -29.60
C THR A 198 0.17 -4.17 -30.29
N ALA A 199 -0.86 -3.45 -30.76
CA ALA A 199 -0.71 -2.12 -31.36
C ALA A 199 -0.07 -1.12 -30.39
N LEU A 200 -0.43 -1.16 -29.12
CA LEU A 200 0.11 -0.33 -28.07
C LEU A 200 1.52 -0.73 -27.58
N GLY A 201 2.05 -1.89 -28.00
CA GLY A 201 3.33 -2.43 -27.54
C GLY A 201 3.25 -3.19 -26.21
N LEU A 202 2.04 -3.55 -25.78
CA LEU A 202 1.81 -4.35 -24.58
C LEU A 202 1.87 -5.85 -24.90
N ARG A 203 2.41 -6.63 -23.96
CA ARG A 203 2.41 -8.10 -24.00
C ARG A 203 1.42 -8.62 -22.98
N LEU A 204 0.35 -9.26 -23.44
CA LEU A 204 -0.62 -9.87 -22.55
C LEU A 204 0.00 -11.05 -21.81
N ALA A 205 -0.19 -11.07 -20.48
CA ALA A 205 0.13 -12.17 -19.60
C ALA A 205 -1.09 -12.47 -18.73
N PHE A 206 -1.37 -13.73 -18.54
CA PHE A 206 -2.53 -14.15 -17.74
C PHE A 206 -2.08 -14.92 -16.51
N THR A 207 -2.81 -14.74 -15.41
CA THR A 207 -2.56 -15.52 -14.20
C THR A 207 -2.85 -17.01 -14.47
N PRO A 208 -1.97 -17.94 -14.04
CA PRO A 208 -2.24 -19.37 -14.20
C PRO A 208 -3.55 -19.76 -13.51
N VAL A 209 -4.28 -20.69 -14.10
CA VAL A 209 -5.49 -21.25 -13.51
C VAL A 209 -5.15 -21.84 -12.13
N ARG A 210 -5.86 -21.42 -11.09
CA ARG A 210 -5.65 -21.78 -9.67
C ARG A 210 -4.41 -21.17 -8.99
N SER A 211 -3.77 -20.13 -9.55
CA SER A 211 -2.70 -19.39 -8.89
C SER A 211 -3.09 -17.91 -8.69
N PRO A 212 -4.02 -17.60 -7.78
CA PRO A 212 -4.45 -16.21 -7.51
C PRO A 212 -3.30 -15.34 -6.99
N GLN A 213 -2.21 -15.97 -6.54
CA GLN A 213 -1.02 -15.28 -6.03
C GLN A 213 -0.24 -14.52 -7.11
N SER A 214 -0.44 -14.85 -8.39
CA SER A 214 0.25 -14.20 -9.50
C SER A 214 -0.13 -12.72 -9.66
N ASN A 215 -1.31 -12.29 -9.20
CA ASN A 215 -1.76 -10.88 -9.18
C ASN A 215 -1.78 -10.26 -7.78
N GLY A 216 -0.87 -10.69 -6.91
CA GLY A 216 -0.79 -10.26 -5.51
C GLY A 216 -0.68 -8.74 -5.31
N ILE A 217 -0.25 -7.99 -6.35
CA ILE A 217 -0.15 -6.53 -6.34
C ILE A 217 -1.54 -5.91 -6.45
N SER A 218 -2.34 -6.34 -7.42
CA SER A 218 -3.73 -5.91 -7.55
C SER A 218 -4.56 -6.28 -6.32
N GLU A 219 -4.40 -7.50 -5.80
CA GLU A 219 -5.07 -7.90 -4.56
C GLU A 219 -4.69 -7.03 -3.36
N ALA A 220 -3.41 -6.68 -3.22
CA ALA A 220 -2.95 -5.81 -2.14
C ALA A 220 -3.53 -4.39 -2.28
N PHE A 221 -3.63 -3.88 -3.50
CA PHE A 221 -4.30 -2.61 -3.79
C PHE A 221 -5.79 -2.68 -3.43
N VAL A 222 -6.52 -3.68 -3.92
CA VAL A 222 -7.96 -3.86 -3.63
C VAL A 222 -8.20 -3.92 -2.11
N LYS A 223 -7.38 -4.66 -1.37
CA LYS A 223 -7.45 -4.72 0.10
C LYS A 223 -7.22 -3.36 0.74
N THR A 224 -6.26 -2.59 0.21
CA THR A 224 -5.93 -1.24 0.69
C THR A 224 -7.08 -0.27 0.41
N LEU A 225 -7.59 -0.24 -0.82
CA LEU A 225 -8.70 0.64 -1.20
C LEU A 225 -9.94 0.37 -0.34
N LYS A 226 -10.31 -0.90 -0.18
CA LYS A 226 -11.46 -1.29 0.64
C LYS A 226 -11.27 -0.95 2.12
N ARG A 227 -10.07 -1.15 2.69
CA ARG A 227 -9.80 -0.92 4.11
C ARG A 227 -9.63 0.55 4.45
N ASP A 228 -8.85 1.28 3.65
CA ASP A 228 -8.34 2.60 4.02
C ASP A 228 -9.21 3.74 3.44
N TYR A 229 -10.11 3.43 2.49
CA TYR A 229 -10.99 4.40 1.85
C TYR A 229 -12.46 3.99 1.92
N ALA A 230 -12.86 2.92 1.24
CA ALA A 230 -14.27 2.57 1.08
C ALA A 230 -14.98 2.27 2.42
N ARG A 231 -14.33 1.57 3.36
CA ARG A 231 -14.91 1.26 4.68
C ARG A 231 -15.03 2.47 5.61
N LEU A 232 -14.27 3.52 5.33
CA LEU A 232 -14.28 4.77 6.12
C LEU A 232 -15.29 5.79 5.57
N ALA A 233 -15.77 5.59 4.35
CA ALA A 233 -16.74 6.44 3.68
C ALA A 233 -18.16 5.90 3.81
N ILE A 234 -19.13 6.81 3.75
CA ILE A 234 -20.55 6.47 3.60
C ILE A 234 -20.81 6.37 2.10
N LEU A 235 -21.28 5.21 1.65
CA LEU A 235 -21.56 4.90 0.25
C LEU A 235 -23.07 4.72 0.05
N PRO A 236 -23.85 5.79 -0.04
CA PRO A 236 -25.30 5.70 -0.16
C PRO A 236 -25.71 5.12 -1.52
N ASP A 237 -25.05 5.54 -2.60
CA ASP A 237 -25.37 5.27 -4.00
C ASP A 237 -24.11 5.27 -4.88
N ALA A 238 -24.28 4.83 -6.12
CA ALA A 238 -23.20 4.73 -7.10
C ALA A 238 -22.60 6.10 -7.50
N GLU A 239 -23.41 7.14 -7.57
CA GLU A 239 -22.97 8.50 -7.94
C GLU A 239 -21.97 9.02 -6.90
N THR A 240 -22.29 8.86 -5.62
CA THR A 240 -21.38 9.22 -4.52
C THR A 240 -20.06 8.47 -4.61
N VAL A 241 -20.09 7.16 -4.89
CA VAL A 241 -18.86 6.37 -5.05
C VAL A 241 -18.03 6.90 -6.20
N ILE A 242 -18.62 7.10 -7.38
CA ILE A 242 -17.93 7.59 -8.58
C ILE A 242 -17.29 8.97 -8.31
N ARG A 243 -17.96 9.84 -7.58
CA ARG A 243 -17.44 11.16 -7.19
C ARG A 243 -16.26 11.08 -6.22
N LEU A 244 -16.20 10.08 -5.34
CA LEU A 244 -15.11 9.89 -4.37
C LEU A 244 -13.86 9.26 -4.97
N LEU A 245 -14.00 8.41 -5.99
CA LEU A 245 -12.89 7.65 -6.58
C LEU A 245 -11.70 8.50 -7.03
N PRO A 246 -11.85 9.65 -7.73
CA PRO A 246 -10.71 10.47 -8.13
C PRO A 246 -9.84 10.89 -6.95
N GLY A 247 -10.46 11.34 -5.86
CA GLY A 247 -9.76 11.74 -4.65
C GLY A 247 -9.05 10.56 -3.96
N TRP A 248 -9.66 9.38 -3.95
CA TRP A 248 -9.04 8.18 -3.36
C TRP A 248 -7.81 7.71 -4.15
N PHE A 249 -7.89 7.71 -5.48
CA PHE A 249 -6.76 7.33 -6.33
C PHE A 249 -5.63 8.36 -6.27
N GLU A 250 -5.97 9.64 -6.22
CA GLU A 250 -4.97 10.69 -6.08
C GLU A 250 -4.26 10.60 -4.73
N ASP A 251 -5.00 10.42 -3.64
CA ASP A 251 -4.44 10.22 -2.30
C ASP A 251 -3.58 8.95 -2.22
N TYR A 252 -4.03 7.86 -2.85
CA TYR A 252 -3.25 6.63 -2.92
C TYR A 252 -1.92 6.85 -3.64
N ASN A 253 -1.92 7.56 -4.75
CA ASN A 253 -0.73 7.81 -5.54
C ASN A 253 0.24 8.82 -4.91
N THR A 254 -0.29 9.82 -4.18
CA THR A 254 0.52 10.95 -3.68
C THR A 254 0.83 10.90 -2.20
N VAL A 255 -0.05 10.30 -1.38
CA VAL A 255 0.04 10.38 0.08
C VAL A 255 0.24 9.03 0.75
N HIS A 256 -0.43 7.95 0.29
CA HIS A 256 -0.46 6.66 0.97
C HIS A 256 0.94 6.02 1.10
N PRO A 257 1.45 5.77 2.34
CA PRO A 257 2.77 5.18 2.51
C PRO A 257 2.77 3.68 2.24
N HIS A 258 3.64 3.22 1.34
CA HIS A 258 3.80 1.81 0.98
C HIS A 258 5.02 1.18 1.64
N SER A 259 4.83 0.06 2.35
CA SER A 259 5.95 -0.67 2.97
C SER A 259 6.97 -1.16 1.93
N GLY A 260 6.51 -1.62 0.77
CA GLY A 260 7.37 -2.05 -0.34
C GLY A 260 8.14 -0.91 -1.01
N LEU A 261 7.73 0.34 -0.82
CA LEU A 261 8.38 1.55 -1.33
C LEU A 261 9.07 2.34 -0.22
N ARG A 262 9.57 1.67 0.82
CA ARG A 262 10.24 2.30 1.98
C ARG A 262 9.39 3.38 2.67
N MET A 263 8.07 3.19 2.71
CA MET A 263 7.08 4.13 3.25
C MET A 263 6.91 5.43 2.42
N LEU A 264 7.38 5.44 1.20
CA LEU A 264 7.05 6.47 0.21
C LEU A 264 5.68 6.20 -0.42
N SER A 265 5.03 7.23 -0.93
CA SER A 265 3.92 7.06 -1.86
C SER A 265 4.44 6.68 -3.26
N PRO A 266 3.59 6.14 -4.14
CA PRO A 266 3.97 5.81 -5.51
C PRO A 266 4.70 6.94 -6.24
N ARG A 267 4.13 8.14 -6.23
CA ARG A 267 4.74 9.30 -6.91
C ARG A 267 6.00 9.82 -6.24
N GLU A 268 6.08 9.79 -4.90
CA GLU A 268 7.36 10.09 -4.22
C GLU A 268 8.45 9.10 -4.63
N PHE A 269 8.10 7.82 -4.75
CA PHE A 269 9.05 6.80 -5.19
C PHE A 269 9.51 7.03 -6.63
N LEU A 270 8.60 7.34 -7.56
CA LEU A 270 8.93 7.67 -8.95
C LEU A 270 9.87 8.87 -9.05
N HIS A 271 9.60 9.96 -8.34
CA HIS A 271 10.45 11.16 -8.35
C HIS A 271 11.87 10.92 -7.81
N LEU A 272 12.05 9.95 -6.92
CA LEU A 272 13.35 9.60 -6.36
C LEU A 272 14.11 8.56 -7.20
N SER A 273 13.42 7.90 -8.15
CA SER A 273 13.97 6.82 -8.99
C SER A 273 14.22 7.27 -10.43
N ALA A 274 13.77 8.48 -10.79
CA ALA A 274 14.03 9.15 -12.05
C ALA A 274 15.35 9.91 -11.99
#